data_b131fd2742605fb657916b9b80d699d7
#
_entry.id   b131fd2742605fb657916b9b80d699d7
#
_cell.length_a   1.000
_cell.length_b   1.000
_cell.length_c   1.000
_cell.angle_alpha   90.00
_cell.angle_beta   90.00
_cell.angle_gamma   90.00
#
_symmetry.space_group_name_H-M   'P 1'
#
loop_
_entity.id
_entity.type
_entity.pdbx_description
1 polymer ?
#
loop_
_entity_poly.entity_id
_entity_poly.type
_entity_poly.pdbx_seq_one_letter_code
_entity_poly.pdbx_strand_id
1 'polypeptide(L)'
;MKQHFARSGIKALAVIALGTVGAFSAGFARAEPMYGIAMYGQPALPPDFVSLPYANPDAPKGGTLVLGESGGFDSLNPFIVKGQAPSQLSALTVETLMGRSIDEPFTLYGLLAETVDTDAARTFVEFTLREGARFSDGNPVTVEDVLWSFETLGTLGSPRYHTAWKKIASAEATGPRSVKFTFNTEDRELPLILGLRPILQKAQWQDRPIDETSLEAPIGSGPYVVADAQPGQTITYRKNPAWWGKDLPFNRGLHNFDEITVEYFGGAGVVFEAFRAGELSLWLESNPAKWLTNYNFPAVSEGKVKLAELPHQRPSGIEGFAMNTRKPLFADWRVREAMTLAFNFELINSTLNGGALPRIASYYSNSQLSGDMANPASGRVLELLTPFAADLPPGTIEGYALPVSDGSEANRKNLRVAVSLLDEAGWRVQDGRLVDAAGAPFAFEILLQNGSDDLIAAANIYVQALTRLGIEARIATVDAAMYKQRVTDFNFDMTHYVRSLSLSPGNEQVLYWGAAEASVPGSRNLAGIASPAVDAMITTMLQTADPDEYRAAVQALDRVLTAGRYVVPIWYSDRARLAHDARLTYPANLPIYGVFPGFYTETFWVEE
;
A
#
# COMPACT_ATOMS: atom_id res chain seq x y z
N MET A 1 -34.28 39.92 -91.51
CA MET A 1 -34.73 38.76 -92.35
C MET A 1 -35.19 37.66 -91.40
N LYS A 2 -36.50 37.45 -91.46
CA LYS A 2 -37.25 36.19 -91.29
C LYS A 2 -36.81 35.21 -90.22
N GLN A 3 -37.63 35.04 -89.16
CA GLN A 3 -38.63 33.99 -88.97
C GLN A 3 -38.03 32.73 -88.28
N HIS A 4 -38.59 32.01 -87.35
CA HIS A 4 -39.99 31.73 -87.02
C HIS A 4 -40.04 31.09 -85.56
N PHE A 5 -41.12 31.34 -84.91
CA PHE A 5 -41.86 30.65 -83.85
C PHE A 5 -41.58 29.16 -83.62
N ALA A 6 -41.57 28.78 -82.29
CA ALA A 6 -42.52 27.78 -81.78
C ALA A 6 -42.62 27.81 -80.23
N ARG A 7 -43.82 27.94 -79.75
CA ARG A 7 -44.24 27.75 -78.38
C ARG A 7 -44.32 26.27 -78.07
N SER A 8 -43.86 25.88 -76.89
CA SER A 8 -44.39 24.71 -76.17
C SER A 8 -44.27 24.90 -74.68
N GLY A 9 -45.41 24.82 -74.01
CA GLY A 9 -45.56 25.02 -72.57
C GLY A 9 -45.07 23.81 -71.76
N ILE A 10 -44.46 24.12 -70.65
CA ILE A 10 -44.13 23.14 -69.64
C ILE A 10 -44.87 23.49 -68.36
N LYS A 11 -45.68 22.53 -67.90
CA LYS A 11 -46.43 22.57 -66.65
C LYS A 11 -45.46 22.54 -65.47
N ALA A 12 -45.65 23.50 -64.57
CA ALA A 12 -44.96 23.51 -63.28
C ALA A 12 -45.53 22.38 -62.38
N LEU A 13 -44.67 21.42 -62.02
CA LEU A 13 -44.92 20.49 -60.89
C LEU A 13 -44.28 21.08 -59.67
N ALA A 14 -45.08 21.48 -58.69
CA ALA A 14 -44.64 21.86 -57.35
C ALA A 14 -44.34 20.58 -56.55
N VAL A 15 -43.07 20.29 -56.26
CA VAL A 15 -42.68 19.23 -55.32
C VAL A 15 -42.62 19.88 -53.94
N ILE A 16 -43.56 19.53 -53.06
CA ILE A 16 -43.54 19.82 -51.65
C ILE A 16 -42.56 18.82 -51.00
N ALA A 17 -41.35 19.25 -50.66
CA ALA A 17 -40.43 18.48 -49.82
C ALA A 17 -40.87 18.62 -48.36
N LEU A 18 -41.50 17.59 -47.79
CA LEU A 18 -41.66 17.42 -46.35
C LEU A 18 -40.30 17.06 -45.75
N GLY A 19 -39.64 18.03 -45.13
CA GLY A 19 -38.45 17.80 -44.33
C GLY A 19 -38.87 17.13 -43.01
N THR A 20 -38.66 15.82 -42.88
CA THR A 20 -38.67 15.15 -41.57
C THR A 20 -37.44 15.57 -40.81
N VAL A 21 -37.60 16.47 -39.83
CA VAL A 21 -36.60 16.72 -38.80
C VAL A 21 -36.59 15.50 -37.89
N GLY A 22 -35.68 14.57 -38.19
CA GLY A 22 -35.33 13.48 -37.29
C GLY A 22 -34.61 14.09 -36.06
N ALA A 23 -35.31 14.22 -34.95
CA ALA A 23 -34.66 14.46 -33.67
C ALA A 23 -33.81 13.24 -33.35
N PHE A 24 -32.50 13.33 -33.60
CA PHE A 24 -31.53 12.43 -32.98
C PHE A 24 -31.54 12.72 -31.48
N SER A 25 -32.37 11.99 -30.74
CA SER A 25 -32.14 11.80 -29.31
C SER A 25 -30.82 11.05 -29.19
N ALA A 26 -29.74 11.79 -28.91
CA ALA A 26 -28.52 11.18 -28.39
C ALA A 26 -28.92 10.56 -27.04
N GLY A 27 -29.42 9.33 -27.07
CA GLY A 27 -29.52 8.50 -25.88
C GLY A 27 -28.08 8.36 -25.39
N PHE A 28 -27.79 8.91 -24.23
CA PHE A 28 -26.59 8.55 -23.49
C PHE A 28 -26.66 7.03 -23.33
N ALA A 29 -25.81 6.31 -24.05
CA ALA A 29 -25.65 4.89 -23.85
C ALA A 29 -25.19 4.72 -22.40
N ARG A 30 -26.12 4.31 -21.53
CA ARG A 30 -25.78 3.88 -20.17
C ARG A 30 -24.85 2.69 -20.35
N ALA A 31 -23.66 2.75 -19.76
CA ALA A 31 -22.79 1.60 -19.75
C ALA A 31 -23.53 0.43 -19.09
N GLU A 32 -23.41 -0.76 -19.65
CA GLU A 32 -24.01 -1.94 -19.03
C GLU A 32 -23.30 -2.21 -17.68
N PRO A 33 -24.06 -2.51 -16.61
CA PRO A 33 -23.49 -2.84 -15.32
C PRO A 33 -22.49 -4.00 -15.44
N MET A 34 -21.29 -3.84 -14.89
CA MET A 34 -20.19 -4.79 -15.02
C MET A 34 -20.00 -5.61 -13.73
N TYR A 35 -19.54 -6.84 -13.89
CA TYR A 35 -19.19 -7.76 -12.76
C TYR A 35 -17.89 -7.36 -12.04
N GLY A 36 -17.13 -6.42 -12.56
CA GLY A 36 -15.88 -5.91 -12.01
C GLY A 36 -15.50 -4.56 -12.59
N ILE A 37 -14.57 -3.88 -11.97
CA ILE A 37 -14.06 -2.58 -12.41
C ILE A 37 -12.54 -2.56 -12.34
N ALA A 38 -11.89 -2.10 -13.43
CA ALA A 38 -10.47 -1.83 -13.46
C ALA A 38 -10.22 -0.33 -13.62
N MET A 39 -9.12 0.19 -13.04
CA MET A 39 -8.71 1.59 -13.21
C MET A 39 -8.41 1.90 -14.68
N TYR A 40 -7.79 0.96 -15.37
CA TYR A 40 -7.40 1.04 -16.77
C TYR A 40 -7.91 -0.19 -17.53
N GLY A 41 -8.58 0.03 -18.66
CA GLY A 41 -9.13 -1.06 -19.48
C GLY A 41 -10.28 -1.79 -18.82
N GLN A 42 -10.28 -3.12 -18.98
CA GLN A 42 -11.30 -4.03 -18.44
C GLN A 42 -10.64 -5.01 -17.45
N PRO A 43 -11.40 -5.56 -16.49
CA PRO A 43 -10.93 -6.67 -15.66
C PRO A 43 -10.40 -7.84 -16.53
N ALA A 44 -9.28 -8.45 -16.12
CA ALA A 44 -8.65 -9.51 -16.92
C ALA A 44 -9.38 -10.85 -16.82
N LEU A 45 -10.00 -11.15 -15.67
CA LEU A 45 -10.82 -12.36 -15.55
C LEU A 45 -12.15 -12.18 -16.28
N PRO A 46 -12.64 -13.20 -17.03
CA PRO A 46 -13.91 -13.12 -17.73
C PRO A 46 -15.10 -13.18 -16.75
N PRO A 47 -16.33 -12.79 -17.15
CA PRO A 47 -17.50 -12.81 -16.26
C PRO A 47 -17.84 -14.16 -15.64
N ASP A 48 -17.42 -15.24 -16.31
CA ASP A 48 -17.66 -16.65 -15.93
C ASP A 48 -16.45 -17.32 -15.31
N PHE A 49 -15.46 -16.54 -14.79
CA PHE A 49 -14.31 -17.12 -14.11
C PHE A 49 -14.74 -18.02 -12.94
N VAL A 50 -13.96 -19.08 -12.69
CA VAL A 50 -14.30 -20.12 -11.71
C VAL A 50 -13.72 -19.81 -10.33
N SER A 51 -12.50 -19.30 -10.29
CA SER A 51 -11.77 -18.92 -9.06
C SER A 51 -10.70 -17.90 -9.39
N LEU A 52 -10.13 -17.27 -8.38
CA LEU A 52 -8.95 -16.42 -8.55
C LEU A 52 -7.74 -17.28 -8.97
N PRO A 53 -6.82 -16.77 -9.81
CA PRO A 53 -5.70 -17.54 -10.36
C PRO A 53 -4.76 -18.15 -9.31
N TYR A 54 -4.68 -17.51 -8.15
CA TYR A 54 -3.85 -17.90 -7.01
C TYR A 54 -4.64 -18.67 -5.93
N ALA A 55 -5.88 -19.05 -6.18
CA ALA A 55 -6.67 -19.91 -5.29
C ALA A 55 -6.72 -21.33 -5.84
N ASN A 56 -6.75 -22.32 -4.97
CA ASN A 56 -7.03 -23.71 -5.34
C ASN A 56 -8.53 -23.98 -5.14
N PRO A 57 -9.35 -24.05 -6.22
CA PRO A 57 -10.79 -24.26 -6.08
C PRO A 57 -11.18 -25.58 -5.42
N ASP A 58 -10.27 -26.56 -5.44
CA ASP A 58 -10.44 -27.89 -4.86
C ASP A 58 -9.75 -28.06 -3.50
N ALA A 59 -9.27 -26.94 -2.89
CA ALA A 59 -8.64 -26.98 -1.57
C ALA A 59 -9.56 -27.63 -0.53
N PRO A 60 -9.07 -28.62 0.24
CA PRO A 60 -9.82 -29.19 1.35
C PRO A 60 -10.28 -28.10 2.32
N LYS A 61 -11.48 -28.28 2.86
CA LYS A 61 -12.01 -27.42 3.91
C LYS A 61 -11.89 -28.14 5.24
N GLY A 62 -11.40 -27.45 6.25
CA GLY A 62 -11.25 -27.99 7.60
C GLY A 62 -9.96 -27.61 8.28
N GLY A 63 -9.80 -28.08 9.51
CA GLY A 63 -8.61 -27.86 10.32
C GLY A 63 -8.53 -26.47 10.94
N THR A 64 -7.44 -26.28 11.69
CA THR A 64 -7.18 -25.06 12.46
C THR A 64 -5.86 -24.42 12.02
N LEU A 65 -5.86 -23.10 11.87
CA LEU A 65 -4.67 -22.28 11.69
C LEU A 65 -4.39 -21.54 13.01
N VAL A 66 -3.23 -21.77 13.62
CA VAL A 66 -2.81 -21.05 14.83
C VAL A 66 -1.67 -20.08 14.48
N LEU A 67 -1.89 -18.82 14.73
CA LEU A 67 -0.95 -17.73 14.44
C LEU A 67 -0.44 -17.11 15.73
N GLY A 68 0.78 -16.59 15.71
CA GLY A 68 1.35 -15.82 16.81
C GLY A 68 1.60 -14.37 16.40
N GLU A 69 1.21 -13.42 17.24
CA GLU A 69 1.49 -11.99 17.05
C GLU A 69 2.12 -11.39 18.32
N SER A 70 2.91 -10.34 18.13
CA SER A 70 3.47 -9.56 19.26
C SER A 70 2.52 -8.45 19.66
N GLY A 71 2.36 -8.24 20.96
CA GLY A 71 1.50 -7.19 21.49
C GLY A 71 0.18 -7.73 22.01
N GLY A 72 -0.95 -7.18 21.59
CA GLY A 72 -2.28 -7.58 22.03
C GLY A 72 -3.36 -6.73 21.38
N PHE A 73 -4.60 -6.90 21.84
CA PHE A 73 -5.75 -6.07 21.46
C PHE A 73 -6.56 -5.70 22.70
N ASP A 74 -7.27 -4.58 22.64
CA ASP A 74 -8.16 -4.06 23.68
C ASP A 74 -9.52 -3.62 23.13
N SER A 75 -9.76 -3.86 21.82
CA SER A 75 -10.99 -3.51 21.14
C SER A 75 -11.31 -4.53 20.04
N LEU A 76 -12.61 -4.73 19.77
CA LEU A 76 -13.11 -5.44 18.60
C LEU A 76 -13.77 -4.49 17.59
N ASN A 77 -13.47 -3.19 17.68
CA ASN A 77 -13.88 -2.19 16.70
C ASN A 77 -12.69 -1.77 15.82
N PRO A 78 -12.52 -2.34 14.62
CA PRO A 78 -11.38 -2.04 13.74
C PRO A 78 -11.58 -0.79 12.88
N PHE A 79 -12.69 -0.08 13.03
CA PHE A 79 -13.09 1.01 12.14
C PHE A 79 -12.71 2.40 12.65
N ILE A 80 -12.15 2.50 13.84
CA ILE A 80 -11.78 3.74 14.53
C ILE A 80 -10.28 3.81 14.84
N VAL A 81 -9.84 4.93 15.41
CA VAL A 81 -8.43 5.13 15.83
C VAL A 81 -8.21 4.72 17.28
N LYS A 82 -9.24 4.82 18.12
CA LYS A 82 -9.16 4.49 19.55
C LYS A 82 -9.05 2.98 19.75
N GLY A 83 -8.19 2.55 20.65
CA GLY A 83 -7.94 1.15 20.94
C GLY A 83 -7.11 0.44 19.84
N GLN A 84 -6.86 -0.82 20.07
CA GLN A 84 -6.16 -1.71 19.15
C GLN A 84 -7.02 -2.95 18.88
N ALA A 85 -7.50 -3.10 17.66
CA ALA A 85 -8.23 -4.29 17.25
C ALA A 85 -7.28 -5.31 16.61
N PRO A 86 -7.62 -6.62 16.67
CA PRO A 86 -6.89 -7.67 15.95
C PRO A 86 -6.80 -7.34 14.46
N SER A 87 -5.62 -7.54 13.88
CA SER A 87 -5.32 -7.14 12.49
C SER A 87 -6.17 -7.89 11.45
N GLN A 88 -6.58 -9.14 11.75
CA GLN A 88 -7.39 -10.00 10.89
C GLN A 88 -8.89 -9.74 10.99
N LEU A 89 -9.34 -9.06 12.07
CA LEU A 89 -10.76 -8.99 12.43
C LEU A 89 -11.63 -8.49 11.27
N SER A 90 -11.31 -7.33 10.69
CA SER A 90 -12.10 -6.76 9.61
C SER A 90 -12.11 -7.66 8.36
N ALA A 91 -10.96 -8.19 7.97
CA ALA A 91 -10.82 -9.00 6.75
C ALA A 91 -11.56 -10.33 6.84
N LEU A 92 -11.61 -10.95 8.03
CA LEU A 92 -12.26 -12.25 8.23
C LEU A 92 -13.77 -12.14 8.47
N THR A 93 -14.25 -11.01 9.02
CA THR A 93 -15.64 -10.92 9.50
C THR A 93 -16.51 -9.95 8.72
N VAL A 94 -15.94 -8.95 8.04
CA VAL A 94 -16.71 -7.87 7.39
C VAL A 94 -16.32 -7.74 5.93
N GLU A 95 -17.27 -7.90 5.03
CA GLU A 95 -17.04 -7.75 3.60
C GLU A 95 -17.22 -6.32 3.11
N THR A 96 -16.76 -6.10 1.90
CA THR A 96 -16.86 -4.87 1.13
C THR A 96 -17.80 -5.07 -0.07
N LEU A 97 -18.19 -3.99 -0.74
CA LEU A 97 -19.03 -4.10 -1.94
C LEU A 97 -18.35 -4.91 -3.03
N MET A 98 -17.04 -4.75 -3.18
CA MET A 98 -16.21 -5.46 -4.16
C MET A 98 -14.95 -6.01 -3.52
N GLY A 99 -14.41 -7.12 -4.05
CA GLY A 99 -13.16 -7.74 -3.62
C GLY A 99 -11.99 -7.35 -4.53
N ARG A 100 -10.78 -7.21 -3.95
CA ARG A 100 -9.57 -6.92 -4.69
C ARG A 100 -8.90 -8.20 -5.18
N SER A 101 -8.57 -8.27 -6.47
CA SER A 101 -7.59 -9.24 -6.95
C SER A 101 -6.17 -8.78 -6.60
N ILE A 102 -5.37 -9.65 -5.99
CA ILE A 102 -3.97 -9.34 -5.65
C ILE A 102 -3.02 -9.55 -6.83
N ASP A 103 -3.48 -10.15 -7.94
CA ASP A 103 -2.72 -10.28 -9.19
C ASP A 103 -3.03 -9.18 -10.21
N GLU A 104 -4.12 -8.45 -9.99
CA GLU A 104 -4.54 -7.37 -10.88
C GLU A 104 -4.54 -6.03 -10.12
N PRO A 105 -3.44 -5.28 -10.16
CA PRO A 105 -3.41 -3.94 -9.58
C PRO A 105 -4.55 -3.07 -10.12
N PHE A 106 -5.21 -2.32 -9.24
CA PHE A 106 -6.35 -1.49 -9.58
C PHE A 106 -7.58 -2.21 -10.17
N THR A 107 -7.77 -3.49 -9.86
CA THR A 107 -8.95 -4.24 -10.34
C THR A 107 -9.73 -4.82 -9.17
N LEU A 108 -11.04 -4.67 -9.23
CA LEU A 108 -11.99 -5.19 -8.25
C LEU A 108 -13.06 -6.03 -8.96
N TYR A 109 -13.49 -7.08 -8.26
CA TYR A 109 -14.56 -7.97 -8.68
C TYR A 109 -15.73 -7.91 -7.70
N GLY A 110 -16.94 -8.18 -8.19
CA GLY A 110 -18.14 -8.12 -7.36
C GLY A 110 -18.11 -9.10 -6.17
N LEU A 111 -18.41 -8.58 -4.97
CA LEU A 111 -18.53 -9.33 -3.72
C LEU A 111 -19.95 -9.13 -3.15
N LEU A 112 -20.17 -8.25 -2.17
CA LEU A 112 -21.54 -7.89 -1.75
C LEU A 112 -22.35 -7.26 -2.89
N ALA A 113 -21.71 -6.49 -3.77
CA ALA A 113 -22.31 -6.04 -5.02
C ALA A 113 -22.13 -7.10 -6.11
N GLU A 114 -23.19 -7.38 -6.86
CA GLU A 114 -23.12 -8.24 -8.06
C GLU A 114 -22.64 -7.46 -9.28
N THR A 115 -22.95 -6.17 -9.35
CA THR A 115 -22.54 -5.30 -10.44
C THR A 115 -22.13 -3.92 -9.96
N VAL A 116 -21.30 -3.28 -10.78
CA VAL A 116 -20.90 -1.89 -10.66
C VAL A 116 -21.13 -1.17 -11.98
N ASP A 117 -21.62 0.07 -11.93
CA ASP A 117 -21.83 0.95 -13.08
C ASP A 117 -21.17 2.31 -12.83
N THR A 118 -20.56 2.88 -13.86
CA THR A 118 -19.97 4.23 -13.83
C THR A 118 -19.85 4.77 -15.25
N ASP A 119 -19.79 6.07 -15.42
CA ASP A 119 -19.50 6.69 -16.72
C ASP A 119 -17.99 6.72 -17.03
N ALA A 120 -17.64 7.05 -18.25
CA ALA A 120 -16.24 7.12 -18.71
C ALA A 120 -15.42 8.17 -17.92
N ALA A 121 -16.06 9.24 -17.47
CA ALA A 121 -15.44 10.30 -16.68
C ALA A 121 -15.39 9.96 -15.18
N ARG A 122 -16.08 8.88 -14.77
CA ARG A 122 -16.22 8.45 -13.37
C ARG A 122 -16.77 9.55 -12.46
N THR A 123 -17.83 10.21 -12.92
CA THR A 123 -18.53 11.24 -12.15
C THR A 123 -19.46 10.66 -11.09
N PHE A 124 -19.77 9.38 -11.20
CA PHE A 124 -20.55 8.60 -10.24
C PHE A 124 -20.09 7.14 -10.19
N VAL A 125 -20.53 6.41 -9.19
CA VAL A 125 -20.55 4.94 -9.16
C VAL A 125 -21.89 4.46 -8.62
N GLU A 126 -22.44 3.42 -9.24
CA GLU A 126 -23.66 2.74 -8.78
C GLU A 126 -23.34 1.27 -8.54
N PHE A 127 -23.67 0.76 -7.35
CA PHE A 127 -23.51 -0.65 -7.00
C PHE A 127 -24.88 -1.30 -6.85
N THR A 128 -25.04 -2.51 -7.39
CA THR A 128 -26.24 -3.33 -7.18
C THR A 128 -25.89 -4.51 -6.27
N LEU A 129 -26.50 -4.57 -5.09
CA LEU A 129 -26.28 -5.62 -4.10
C LEU A 129 -26.80 -6.98 -4.60
N ARG A 130 -26.10 -8.06 -4.24
CA ARG A 130 -26.56 -9.43 -4.47
C ARG A 130 -27.81 -9.73 -3.64
N GLU A 131 -28.77 -10.41 -4.23
CA GLU A 131 -30.02 -10.77 -3.56
C GLU A 131 -29.77 -11.70 -2.35
N GLY A 132 -28.76 -12.57 -2.43
CA GLY A 132 -28.41 -13.52 -1.38
C GLY A 132 -27.48 -12.98 -0.29
N ALA A 133 -26.98 -11.75 -0.40
CA ALA A 133 -26.02 -11.19 0.56
C ALA A 133 -26.65 -11.05 1.95
N ARG A 134 -25.97 -11.61 2.98
CA ARG A 134 -26.47 -11.66 4.36
C ARG A 134 -25.38 -11.43 5.37
N PHE A 135 -25.74 -10.87 6.50
CA PHE A 135 -24.92 -10.86 7.70
C PHE A 135 -24.89 -12.24 8.39
N SER A 136 -23.98 -12.41 9.31
CA SER A 136 -23.74 -13.68 10.03
C SER A 136 -24.92 -14.09 10.94
N ASP A 137 -25.80 -13.16 11.29
CA ASP A 137 -27.05 -13.42 12.01
C ASP A 137 -28.23 -13.82 11.09
N GLY A 138 -27.99 -13.87 9.77
CA GLY A 138 -28.96 -14.24 8.75
C GLY A 138 -29.78 -13.08 8.18
N ASN A 139 -29.68 -11.86 8.73
CA ASN A 139 -30.32 -10.68 8.19
C ASN A 139 -29.74 -10.30 6.82
N PRO A 140 -30.56 -9.81 5.86
CA PRO A 140 -30.06 -9.39 4.57
C PRO A 140 -29.19 -8.14 4.69
N VAL A 141 -28.17 -8.03 3.83
CA VAL A 141 -27.43 -6.78 3.62
C VAL A 141 -28.28 -5.86 2.75
N THR A 142 -28.55 -4.66 3.22
CA THR A 142 -29.48 -3.72 2.58
C THR A 142 -28.78 -2.47 2.06
N VAL A 143 -29.46 -1.74 1.15
CA VAL A 143 -29.02 -0.41 0.70
C VAL A 143 -28.91 0.57 1.88
N GLU A 144 -29.77 0.43 2.88
CA GLU A 144 -29.72 1.26 4.09
C GLU A 144 -28.44 1.01 4.91
N ASP A 145 -28.00 -0.26 5.03
CA ASP A 145 -26.72 -0.59 5.68
C ASP A 145 -25.54 0.04 4.93
N VAL A 146 -25.58 0.01 3.59
CA VAL A 146 -24.53 0.62 2.75
C VAL A 146 -24.49 2.13 2.98
N LEU A 147 -25.59 2.85 2.80
CA LEU A 147 -25.66 4.30 2.97
C LEU A 147 -25.22 4.71 4.37
N TRP A 148 -25.73 4.02 5.40
CA TRP A 148 -25.37 4.26 6.78
C TRP A 148 -23.88 4.01 7.05
N SER A 149 -23.31 2.92 6.52
CA SER A 149 -21.89 2.60 6.68
C SER A 149 -20.99 3.69 6.08
N PHE A 150 -21.34 4.17 4.89
CA PHE A 150 -20.55 5.21 4.22
C PHE A 150 -20.58 6.54 4.98
N GLU A 151 -21.75 6.98 5.42
CA GLU A 151 -21.91 8.21 6.20
C GLU A 151 -21.18 8.09 7.55
N THR A 152 -21.46 7.01 8.28
CA THR A 152 -20.92 6.81 9.63
C THR A 152 -19.40 6.68 9.63
N LEU A 153 -18.84 5.85 8.75
CA LEU A 153 -17.39 5.73 8.62
C LEU A 153 -16.77 7.01 8.07
N GLY A 154 -17.46 7.70 7.17
CA GLY A 154 -17.01 8.94 6.56
C GLY A 154 -16.98 10.14 7.51
N THR A 155 -17.74 10.09 8.61
CA THR A 155 -17.86 11.18 9.59
C THR A 155 -17.23 10.85 10.94
N LEU A 156 -17.43 9.64 11.44
CA LEU A 156 -17.03 9.20 12.78
C LEU A 156 -15.92 8.14 12.79
N GLY A 157 -15.69 7.46 11.67
CA GLY A 157 -14.69 6.41 11.55
C GLY A 157 -13.25 6.93 11.51
N SER A 158 -12.32 6.01 11.25
CA SER A 158 -10.90 6.34 11.07
C SER A 158 -10.69 7.39 9.95
N PRO A 159 -9.75 8.33 10.09
CA PRO A 159 -9.48 9.41 9.12
C PRO A 159 -9.30 8.93 7.67
N ARG A 160 -8.84 7.71 7.46
CA ARG A 160 -8.71 7.10 6.11
C ARG A 160 -10.03 7.05 5.34
N TYR A 161 -11.16 7.09 6.03
CA TYR A 161 -12.49 7.08 5.42
C TYR A 161 -13.00 8.47 5.06
N HIS A 162 -12.55 9.50 5.77
CA HIS A 162 -13.05 10.87 5.65
C HIS A 162 -12.73 11.52 4.29
N THR A 163 -11.53 11.26 3.74
CA THR A 163 -11.09 11.88 2.48
C THR A 163 -12.00 11.51 1.31
N ALA A 164 -12.33 10.23 1.16
CA ALA A 164 -13.23 9.79 0.10
C ALA A 164 -14.68 10.27 0.34
N TRP A 165 -15.15 10.29 1.60
CA TRP A 165 -16.48 10.78 1.94
C TRP A 165 -16.68 12.25 1.56
N LYS A 166 -15.70 13.12 1.82
CA LYS A 166 -15.73 14.54 1.44
C LYS A 166 -15.83 14.77 -0.07
N LYS A 167 -15.49 13.79 -0.88
CA LYS A 167 -15.56 13.85 -2.35
C LYS A 167 -16.90 13.37 -2.90
N ILE A 168 -17.84 12.96 -2.05
CA ILE A 168 -19.18 12.54 -2.44
C ILE A 168 -20.13 13.75 -2.37
N ALA A 169 -20.78 14.06 -3.49
CA ALA A 169 -21.82 15.11 -3.58
C ALA A 169 -23.17 14.59 -3.10
N SER A 170 -23.52 13.35 -3.47
CA SER A 170 -24.76 12.69 -3.03
C SER A 170 -24.57 11.19 -2.95
N ALA A 171 -25.31 10.56 -2.02
CA ALA A 171 -25.43 9.12 -1.87
C ALA A 171 -26.91 8.78 -1.73
N GLU A 172 -27.45 7.96 -2.63
CA GLU A 172 -28.88 7.69 -2.70
C GLU A 172 -29.21 6.27 -3.14
N ALA A 173 -30.34 5.76 -2.67
CA ALA A 173 -30.93 4.53 -3.18
C ALA A 173 -31.59 4.80 -4.53
N THR A 174 -31.15 4.08 -5.57
CA THR A 174 -31.74 4.16 -6.93
C THR A 174 -32.67 2.99 -7.22
N GLY A 175 -32.70 2.00 -6.34
CA GLY A 175 -33.55 0.82 -6.41
C GLY A 175 -33.54 0.05 -5.09
N PRO A 176 -34.28 -1.05 -5.00
CA PRO A 176 -34.37 -1.84 -3.76
C PRO A 176 -33.03 -2.51 -3.38
N ARG A 177 -32.10 -2.68 -4.33
CA ARG A 177 -30.77 -3.24 -4.15
C ARG A 177 -29.66 -2.34 -4.73
N SER A 178 -29.97 -1.16 -5.25
CA SER A 178 -29.01 -0.29 -5.94
C SER A 178 -28.76 0.99 -5.15
N VAL A 179 -27.49 1.35 -5.03
CA VAL A 179 -27.03 2.56 -4.36
C VAL A 179 -26.07 3.31 -5.28
N LYS A 180 -26.30 4.62 -5.44
CA LYS A 180 -25.48 5.49 -6.28
C LYS A 180 -24.80 6.55 -5.45
N PHE A 181 -23.52 6.76 -5.74
CA PHE A 181 -22.68 7.84 -5.21
C PHE A 181 -22.28 8.75 -6.35
N THR A 182 -22.62 10.03 -6.28
CA THR A 182 -22.21 11.06 -7.24
C THR A 182 -21.06 11.87 -6.62
N PHE A 183 -20.06 12.21 -7.41
CA PHE A 183 -18.84 12.88 -6.93
C PHE A 183 -18.88 14.39 -7.16
N ASN A 184 -18.19 15.15 -6.30
CA ASN A 184 -18.01 16.59 -6.41
C ASN A 184 -16.63 16.98 -6.95
N THR A 185 -15.83 16.01 -7.40
CA THR A 185 -14.47 16.19 -7.89
C THR A 185 -14.16 15.14 -8.96
N GLU A 186 -13.20 15.48 -9.83
CA GLU A 186 -12.65 14.56 -10.80
C GLU A 186 -11.58 13.69 -10.13
N ASP A 187 -11.93 12.49 -9.75
CA ASP A 187 -11.04 11.51 -9.14
C ASP A 187 -11.41 10.11 -9.64
N ARG A 188 -10.60 9.62 -10.57
CA ARG A 188 -10.85 8.34 -11.24
C ARG A 188 -10.75 7.11 -10.34
N GLU A 189 -10.12 7.24 -9.17
CA GLU A 189 -9.96 6.14 -8.23
C GLU A 189 -11.17 5.97 -7.29
N LEU A 190 -12.04 6.98 -7.15
CA LEU A 190 -13.15 6.95 -6.20
C LEU A 190 -14.07 5.73 -6.34
N PRO A 191 -14.49 5.29 -7.54
CA PRO A 191 -15.29 4.07 -7.68
C PRO A 191 -14.64 2.83 -7.04
N LEU A 192 -13.30 2.69 -7.18
CA LEU A 192 -12.55 1.59 -6.59
C LEU A 192 -12.43 1.75 -5.06
N ILE A 193 -12.12 2.96 -4.60
CA ILE A 193 -12.04 3.27 -3.16
C ILE A 193 -13.37 2.96 -2.46
N LEU A 194 -14.48 3.35 -3.08
CA LEU A 194 -15.81 3.09 -2.53
C LEU A 194 -16.14 1.59 -2.56
N GLY A 195 -15.77 0.89 -3.62
CA GLY A 195 -15.95 -0.57 -3.72
C GLY A 195 -15.30 -1.35 -2.58
N LEU A 196 -14.22 -0.82 -2.00
CA LEU A 196 -13.47 -1.42 -0.88
C LEU A 196 -13.90 -0.91 0.51
N ARG A 197 -15.02 -0.19 0.62
CA ARG A 197 -15.55 0.25 1.91
C ARG A 197 -16.23 -0.91 2.64
N PRO A 198 -15.86 -1.20 3.91
CA PRO A 198 -16.55 -2.21 4.71
C PRO A 198 -18.01 -1.83 4.94
N ILE A 199 -18.89 -2.82 4.85
CA ILE A 199 -20.34 -2.65 5.07
C ILE A 199 -20.71 -3.22 6.43
N LEU A 200 -21.24 -2.36 7.28
CA LEU A 200 -21.62 -2.65 8.65
C LEU A 200 -23.14 -2.84 8.75
N GLN A 201 -23.58 -3.70 9.66
CA GLN A 201 -25.00 -3.86 9.95
C GLN A 201 -25.50 -2.67 10.78
N LYS A 202 -26.31 -1.78 10.18
CA LYS A 202 -26.86 -0.59 10.86
C LYS A 202 -27.54 -0.94 12.18
N ALA A 203 -28.35 -2.01 12.21
CA ALA A 203 -29.09 -2.43 13.39
C ALA A 203 -28.20 -2.75 14.59
N GLN A 204 -26.97 -3.21 14.36
CA GLN A 204 -26.01 -3.46 15.44
C GLN A 204 -25.45 -2.15 16.03
N TRP A 205 -25.21 -1.14 15.20
CA TRP A 205 -24.37 0.02 15.57
C TRP A 205 -25.15 1.33 15.80
N GLN A 206 -26.38 1.46 15.29
CA GLN A 206 -27.10 2.74 15.26
C GLN A 206 -27.40 3.33 16.66
N ASP A 207 -27.54 2.47 17.69
CA ASP A 207 -27.92 2.88 19.05
C ASP A 207 -26.71 2.96 20.00
N ARG A 208 -25.49 2.93 19.45
CA ARG A 208 -24.25 3.04 20.23
C ARG A 208 -23.18 3.85 19.48
N PRO A 209 -22.28 4.52 20.21
CA PRO A 209 -21.24 5.32 19.59
C PRO A 209 -20.22 4.41 18.86
N ILE A 210 -20.15 4.53 17.53
CA ILE A 210 -19.18 3.77 16.74
C ILE A 210 -17.74 4.27 16.94
N ASP A 211 -17.54 5.49 17.40
CA ASP A 211 -16.24 6.12 17.65
C ASP A 211 -15.62 5.75 19.01
N GLU A 212 -16.22 4.78 19.69
CA GLU A 212 -15.70 4.22 20.95
C GLU A 212 -15.19 2.78 20.80
N THR A 213 -14.28 2.38 21.69
CA THR A 213 -13.81 1.01 21.79
C THR A 213 -14.95 0.08 22.26
N SER A 214 -14.95 -1.14 21.77
CA SER A 214 -15.93 -2.17 22.15
C SER A 214 -15.25 -3.54 22.14
N LEU A 215 -15.65 -4.41 23.07
CA LEU A 215 -15.32 -5.83 23.04
C LEU A 215 -16.45 -6.68 22.49
N GLU A 216 -17.50 -6.07 21.96
CA GLU A 216 -18.55 -6.77 21.25
C GLU A 216 -18.11 -7.01 19.80
N ALA A 217 -18.15 -8.27 19.38
CA ALA A 217 -17.78 -8.67 18.03
C ALA A 217 -18.73 -8.06 16.97
N PRO A 218 -18.21 -7.61 15.82
CA PRO A 218 -19.04 -7.11 14.75
C PRO A 218 -19.89 -8.26 14.16
N ILE A 219 -21.18 -8.00 13.92
CA ILE A 219 -22.04 -8.82 13.08
C ILE A 219 -21.71 -8.44 11.64
N GLY A 220 -20.82 -9.19 11.03
CA GLY A 220 -20.36 -8.95 9.66
C GLY A 220 -20.98 -9.92 8.67
N SER A 221 -20.69 -9.74 7.40
CA SER A 221 -21.13 -10.59 6.29
C SER A 221 -20.06 -11.61 5.84
N GLY A 222 -18.89 -11.59 6.48
CA GLY A 222 -17.72 -12.35 6.08
C GLY A 222 -17.74 -13.85 6.41
N PRO A 223 -16.70 -14.57 5.96
CA PRO A 223 -16.63 -16.04 6.08
C PRO A 223 -16.48 -16.55 7.51
N TYR A 224 -16.01 -15.71 8.43
CA TYR A 224 -15.79 -16.08 9.83
C TYR A 224 -16.57 -15.19 10.78
N VAL A 225 -16.80 -15.72 11.97
CA VAL A 225 -17.34 -14.98 13.14
C VAL A 225 -16.34 -15.10 14.29
N VAL A 226 -16.30 -14.11 15.17
CA VAL A 226 -15.53 -14.21 16.42
C VAL A 226 -16.22 -15.23 17.32
N ALA A 227 -15.54 -16.32 17.65
CA ALA A 227 -16.04 -17.39 18.51
C ALA A 227 -15.64 -17.17 19.98
N ASP A 228 -14.42 -16.68 20.21
CA ASP A 228 -13.89 -16.32 21.53
C ASP A 228 -12.92 -15.14 21.38
N ALA A 229 -12.86 -14.28 22.41
CA ALA A 229 -11.91 -13.19 22.46
C ALA A 229 -11.51 -12.90 23.90
N GLN A 230 -10.22 -13.05 24.19
CA GLN A 230 -9.60 -12.75 25.46
C GLN A 230 -8.63 -11.57 25.25
N PRO A 231 -9.00 -10.34 25.58
CA PRO A 231 -8.19 -9.16 25.31
C PRO A 231 -6.74 -9.31 25.76
N GLY A 232 -5.82 -8.99 24.85
CA GLY A 232 -4.38 -9.08 25.09
C GLY A 232 -3.81 -10.50 25.10
N GLN A 233 -4.61 -11.54 24.92
CA GLN A 233 -4.17 -12.94 24.98
C GLN A 233 -4.47 -13.71 23.70
N THR A 234 -5.75 -13.94 23.40
CA THR A 234 -6.14 -14.76 22.24
C THR A 234 -7.42 -14.24 21.59
N ILE A 235 -7.55 -14.47 20.29
CA ILE A 235 -8.82 -14.36 19.57
C ILE A 235 -8.99 -15.54 18.64
N THR A 236 -10.19 -16.12 18.63
CA THR A 236 -10.55 -17.27 17.79
C THR A 236 -11.68 -16.89 16.84
N TYR A 237 -11.43 -17.10 15.57
CA TYR A 237 -12.41 -16.95 14.49
C TYR A 237 -12.89 -18.34 14.07
N ARG A 238 -14.21 -18.54 14.02
CA ARG A 238 -14.81 -19.77 13.53
C ARG A 238 -15.53 -19.53 12.22
N LYS A 239 -15.36 -20.44 11.28
CA LYS A 239 -16.02 -20.40 9.99
C LYS A 239 -17.55 -20.37 10.16
N ASN A 240 -18.19 -19.48 9.44
CA ASN A 240 -19.64 -19.43 9.39
C ASN A 240 -20.16 -20.45 8.35
N PRO A 241 -20.76 -21.59 8.77
CA PRO A 241 -21.22 -22.61 7.83
C PRO A 241 -22.36 -22.12 6.92
N ALA A 242 -23.09 -21.09 7.37
CA ALA A 242 -24.16 -20.44 6.62
C ALA A 242 -23.70 -19.22 5.81
N TRP A 243 -22.39 -19.02 5.68
CA TRP A 243 -21.88 -17.88 4.93
C TRP A 243 -22.42 -17.86 3.50
N TRP A 244 -23.04 -16.76 3.14
CA TRP A 244 -23.76 -16.54 1.89
C TRP A 244 -22.81 -16.58 0.67
N GLY A 245 -21.56 -16.13 0.83
CA GLY A 245 -20.59 -15.91 -0.24
C GLY A 245 -19.74 -17.12 -0.62
N LYS A 246 -19.93 -18.28 0.03
CA LYS A 246 -19.02 -19.47 -0.09
C LYS A 246 -18.88 -20.04 -1.50
N ASP A 247 -19.93 -19.91 -2.34
CA ASP A 247 -19.99 -20.47 -3.69
C ASP A 247 -19.68 -19.43 -4.78
N LEU A 248 -19.37 -18.18 -4.40
CA LEU A 248 -18.99 -17.15 -5.37
C LEU A 248 -17.64 -17.51 -6.03
N PRO A 249 -17.51 -17.30 -7.35
CA PRO A 249 -16.24 -17.52 -8.05
C PRO A 249 -15.04 -16.82 -7.39
N PHE A 250 -15.25 -15.59 -6.90
CA PHE A 250 -14.23 -14.83 -6.18
C PHE A 250 -13.73 -15.55 -4.91
N ASN A 251 -14.61 -16.27 -4.21
CA ASN A 251 -14.32 -16.92 -2.92
C ASN A 251 -13.96 -18.40 -3.05
N ARG A 252 -14.13 -18.99 -4.22
CA ARG A 252 -13.86 -20.41 -4.43
C ARG A 252 -12.37 -20.72 -4.22
N GLY A 253 -12.08 -21.66 -3.33
CA GLY A 253 -10.70 -22.00 -2.94
C GLY A 253 -10.11 -21.11 -1.86
N LEU A 254 -10.86 -20.14 -1.35
CA LEU A 254 -10.48 -19.28 -0.23
C LEU A 254 -11.17 -19.73 1.07
N HIS A 255 -10.67 -19.23 2.21
CA HIS A 255 -11.24 -19.43 3.54
C HIS A 255 -11.41 -20.92 3.87
N ASN A 256 -10.28 -21.65 3.86
CA ASN A 256 -10.31 -23.12 3.93
C ASN A 256 -10.39 -23.67 5.36
N PHE A 257 -9.89 -22.94 6.36
CA PHE A 257 -9.87 -23.41 7.75
C PHE A 257 -11.25 -23.36 8.40
N ASP A 258 -11.53 -24.28 9.32
CA ASP A 258 -12.71 -24.21 10.18
C ASP A 258 -12.52 -23.21 11.31
N GLU A 259 -11.26 -23.06 11.76
CA GLU A 259 -10.91 -22.17 12.86
C GLU A 259 -9.56 -21.49 12.61
N ILE A 260 -9.49 -20.19 12.93
CA ILE A 260 -8.25 -19.41 12.93
C ILE A 260 -8.09 -18.81 14.33
N THR A 261 -7.01 -19.17 15.03
CA THR A 261 -6.69 -18.63 16.35
C THR A 261 -5.45 -17.75 16.25
N VAL A 262 -5.49 -16.57 16.85
CA VAL A 262 -4.34 -15.68 16.98
C VAL A 262 -3.98 -15.58 18.46
N GLU A 263 -2.76 -15.98 18.79
CA GLU A 263 -2.18 -15.90 20.14
C GLU A 263 -1.24 -14.70 20.22
N TYR A 264 -1.33 -13.94 21.31
CA TYR A 264 -0.54 -12.73 21.50
C TYR A 264 0.56 -12.94 22.55
N PHE A 265 1.75 -12.48 22.22
CA PHE A 265 2.97 -12.65 23.01
C PHE A 265 3.64 -11.31 23.28
N GLY A 266 4.51 -11.27 24.29
CA GLY A 266 5.23 -10.05 24.68
C GLY A 266 6.28 -9.55 23.67
N GLY A 267 6.63 -10.35 22.66
CA GLY A 267 7.58 -9.95 21.61
C GLY A 267 7.90 -11.05 20.63
N ALA A 268 8.45 -10.68 19.47
CA ALA A 268 8.71 -11.57 18.34
C ALA A 268 9.62 -12.78 18.66
N GLY A 269 10.57 -12.63 19.59
CA GLY A 269 11.41 -13.74 20.04
C GLY A 269 10.62 -14.82 20.74
N VAL A 270 9.60 -14.42 21.55
CA VAL A 270 8.72 -15.39 22.25
C VAL A 270 7.79 -16.08 21.25
N VAL A 271 7.27 -15.34 20.25
CA VAL A 271 6.47 -15.94 19.15
C VAL A 271 7.28 -17.00 18.41
N PHE A 272 8.56 -16.72 18.10
CA PHE A 272 9.43 -17.69 17.45
C PHE A 272 9.66 -18.97 18.29
N GLU A 273 9.84 -18.83 19.61
CA GLU A 273 9.98 -20.00 20.50
C GLU A 273 8.68 -20.81 20.60
N ALA A 274 7.50 -20.16 20.62
CA ALA A 274 6.20 -20.84 20.55
C ALA A 274 6.05 -21.63 19.22
N PHE A 275 6.46 -21.03 18.10
CA PHE A 275 6.52 -21.75 16.81
C PHE A 275 7.46 -22.97 16.89
N ARG A 276 8.65 -22.83 17.46
CA ARG A 276 9.60 -23.95 17.64
C ARG A 276 9.06 -25.05 18.53
N ALA A 277 8.24 -24.70 19.53
CA ALA A 277 7.55 -25.65 20.41
C ALA A 277 6.41 -26.39 19.70
N GLY A 278 6.00 -25.96 18.50
CA GLY A 278 4.90 -26.54 17.74
C GLY A 278 3.52 -26.01 18.14
N GLU A 279 3.45 -24.89 18.84
CA GLU A 279 2.21 -24.24 19.27
C GLU A 279 1.58 -23.43 18.12
N LEU A 280 2.38 -22.94 17.16
CA LEU A 280 1.95 -22.14 16.03
C LEU A 280 2.11 -22.88 14.70
N SER A 281 1.20 -22.62 13.76
CA SER A 281 1.16 -23.30 12.45
C SER A 281 2.23 -22.84 11.48
N LEU A 282 2.67 -21.58 11.57
CA LEU A 282 3.68 -21.01 10.67
C LEU A 282 4.42 -19.82 11.29
N TRP A 283 5.57 -19.52 10.67
CA TRP A 283 6.38 -18.34 10.96
C TRP A 283 6.96 -17.76 9.68
N LEU A 284 6.91 -16.43 9.53
CA LEU A 284 7.59 -15.70 8.45
C LEU A 284 8.85 -15.04 9.01
N GLU A 285 10.03 -15.55 8.57
CA GLU A 285 11.32 -15.00 8.98
C GLU A 285 11.74 -13.84 8.09
N SER A 286 11.94 -12.70 8.69
CA SER A 286 12.41 -11.49 8.00
C SER A 286 13.93 -11.39 7.88
N ASN A 287 14.67 -12.03 8.80
CA ASN A 287 16.13 -11.95 8.85
C ASN A 287 16.79 -13.17 8.18
N PRO A 288 17.49 -13.00 7.04
CA PRO A 288 18.10 -14.12 6.32
C PRO A 288 19.27 -14.79 7.09
N ALA A 289 19.97 -14.06 7.96
CA ALA A 289 21.02 -14.67 8.79
C ALA A 289 20.42 -15.62 9.84
N LYS A 290 19.31 -15.22 10.46
CA LYS A 290 18.55 -16.11 11.35
C LYS A 290 17.97 -17.31 10.60
N TRP A 291 17.48 -17.10 9.36
CA TRP A 291 17.00 -18.19 8.51
C TRP A 291 18.06 -19.28 8.29
N LEU A 292 19.31 -18.89 8.06
CA LEU A 292 20.40 -19.82 7.83
C LEU A 292 20.88 -20.54 9.12
N THR A 293 20.67 -19.94 10.29
CA THR A 293 21.29 -20.44 11.54
C THR A 293 20.32 -21.02 12.54
N ASN A 294 19.06 -20.57 12.57
CA ASN A 294 18.12 -20.91 13.66
C ASN A 294 17.13 -22.03 13.31
N TYR A 295 17.09 -22.48 12.04
CA TYR A 295 16.10 -23.47 11.57
C TYR A 295 16.67 -24.90 11.51
N ASN A 296 17.47 -25.26 12.51
CA ASN A 296 18.08 -26.59 12.68
C ASN A 296 17.52 -27.37 13.88
N PHE A 297 16.36 -26.98 14.39
CA PHE A 297 15.71 -27.63 15.53
C PHE A 297 15.02 -28.95 15.13
N PRO A 298 14.72 -29.86 16.11
CA PRO A 298 14.26 -31.24 15.83
C PRO A 298 13.07 -31.34 14.86
N ALA A 299 12.06 -30.48 14.99
CA ALA A 299 10.87 -30.55 14.14
C ALA A 299 11.19 -30.32 12.63
N VAL A 300 12.23 -29.55 12.31
CA VAL A 300 12.72 -29.40 10.92
C VAL A 300 13.41 -30.66 10.44
N SER A 301 14.33 -31.23 11.25
CA SER A 301 15.06 -32.46 10.88
C SER A 301 14.16 -33.69 10.82
N GLU A 302 13.07 -33.70 11.57
CA GLU A 302 12.04 -34.74 11.57
C GLU A 302 11.01 -34.58 10.44
N GLY A 303 11.08 -33.47 9.67
CA GLY A 303 10.15 -33.18 8.60
C GLY A 303 8.75 -32.72 9.05
N LYS A 304 8.58 -32.41 10.34
CA LYS A 304 7.34 -31.84 10.89
C LYS A 304 7.14 -30.36 10.56
N VAL A 305 8.25 -29.67 10.33
CA VAL A 305 8.28 -28.28 9.84
C VAL A 305 8.96 -28.28 8.49
N LYS A 306 8.30 -27.68 7.49
CA LYS A 306 8.84 -27.42 6.15
C LYS A 306 9.36 -26.00 6.08
N LEU A 307 10.43 -25.81 5.29
CA LEU A 307 11.04 -24.52 5.03
C LEU A 307 10.88 -24.17 3.54
N ALA A 308 10.44 -22.97 3.24
CA ALA A 308 10.27 -22.49 1.86
C ALA A 308 10.77 -21.04 1.71
N GLU A 309 11.48 -20.78 0.63
CA GLU A 309 11.79 -19.42 0.18
C GLU A 309 10.98 -19.11 -1.07
N LEU A 310 10.01 -18.22 -0.95
CA LEU A 310 8.97 -17.94 -1.94
C LEU A 310 9.17 -16.53 -2.50
N PRO A 311 9.62 -16.40 -3.76
CA PRO A 311 9.87 -15.09 -4.37
C PRO A 311 8.55 -14.33 -4.56
N HIS A 312 8.66 -13.00 -4.59
CA HIS A 312 7.55 -12.10 -4.89
C HIS A 312 8.03 -10.87 -5.67
N GLN A 313 7.07 -10.11 -6.20
CA GLN A 313 7.32 -8.87 -6.94
C GLN A 313 6.64 -7.67 -6.28
N ARG A 314 6.47 -7.70 -4.95
CA ARG A 314 6.00 -6.52 -4.22
C ARG A 314 7.01 -5.39 -4.38
N PRO A 315 6.56 -4.15 -4.62
CA PRO A 315 7.46 -3.01 -4.53
C PRO A 315 8.17 -3.00 -3.17
N SER A 316 9.46 -2.69 -3.17
CA SER A 316 10.23 -2.56 -1.93
C SER A 316 9.63 -1.50 -1.00
N GLY A 317 8.96 -0.50 -1.58
CA GLY A 317 8.70 0.72 -0.88
C GLY A 317 10.01 1.46 -0.56
N ILE A 318 9.98 2.29 0.46
CA ILE A 318 11.18 2.91 1.01
C ILE A 318 11.30 2.58 2.48
N GLU A 319 12.47 2.08 2.87
CA GLU A 319 12.87 1.90 4.25
C GLU A 319 14.29 2.43 4.42
N GLY A 320 14.52 3.18 5.51
CA GLY A 320 15.81 3.77 5.79
C GLY A 320 15.76 4.91 6.79
N PHE A 321 16.79 5.75 6.75
CA PHE A 321 16.90 6.91 7.62
C PHE A 321 16.48 8.17 6.87
N ALA A 322 15.28 8.68 7.17
CA ALA A 322 14.77 9.93 6.59
C ALA A 322 15.45 11.13 7.21
N MET A 323 15.93 12.04 6.37
CA MET A 323 16.50 13.33 6.75
C MET A 323 15.40 14.39 6.74
N ASN A 324 15.24 15.13 7.81
CA ASN A 324 14.25 16.19 7.93
C ASN A 324 14.72 17.44 7.16
N THR A 325 14.30 17.61 5.92
CA THR A 325 14.71 18.74 5.07
C THR A 325 14.13 20.08 5.50
N ARG A 326 13.21 20.12 6.48
CA ARG A 326 12.78 21.36 7.15
C ARG A 326 13.89 21.98 8.00
N LYS A 327 14.87 21.14 8.38
CA LYS A 327 16.07 21.59 9.10
C LYS A 327 17.10 22.11 8.09
N PRO A 328 17.69 23.30 8.30
CA PRO A 328 18.70 23.86 7.40
C PRO A 328 19.86 22.91 7.10
N LEU A 329 20.20 22.07 8.10
CA LEU A 329 21.26 21.07 8.01
C LEU A 329 21.10 20.10 6.83
N PHE A 330 19.86 19.67 6.54
CA PHE A 330 19.53 18.71 5.50
C PHE A 330 18.83 19.33 4.28
N ALA A 331 18.74 20.65 4.19
CA ALA A 331 18.15 21.34 3.04
C ALA A 331 18.96 21.16 1.75
N ASP A 332 20.31 21.17 1.86
CA ASP A 332 21.21 21.00 0.72
C ASP A 332 21.34 19.53 0.30
N TRP A 333 21.09 19.24 -0.99
CA TRP A 333 21.21 17.90 -1.52
C TRP A 333 22.63 17.32 -1.42
N ARG A 334 23.68 18.16 -1.46
CA ARG A 334 25.09 17.73 -1.31
C ARG A 334 25.35 17.13 0.06
N VAL A 335 24.74 17.72 1.08
CA VAL A 335 24.77 17.16 2.44
C VAL A 335 24.06 15.82 2.47
N ARG A 336 22.86 15.70 1.89
CA ARG A 336 22.11 14.43 1.84
C ARG A 336 22.86 13.34 1.07
N GLU A 337 23.53 13.70 -0.02
CA GLU A 337 24.41 12.76 -0.75
C GLU A 337 25.59 12.32 0.11
N ALA A 338 26.25 13.24 0.82
CA ALA A 338 27.35 12.91 1.72
C ALA A 338 26.90 11.94 2.83
N MET A 339 25.67 12.12 3.37
CA MET A 339 25.09 11.18 4.33
C MET A 339 24.88 9.80 3.70
N THR A 340 24.40 9.74 2.46
CA THR A 340 24.19 8.48 1.74
C THR A 340 25.51 7.77 1.42
N LEU A 341 26.56 8.52 1.06
CA LEU A 341 27.93 8.01 0.82
C LEU A 341 28.59 7.46 2.09
N ALA A 342 28.32 8.09 3.23
CA ALA A 342 28.81 7.63 4.52
C ALA A 342 28.13 6.34 5.01
N PHE A 343 26.93 6.04 4.53
CA PHE A 343 26.21 4.81 4.87
C PHE A 343 26.84 3.62 4.14
N ASN A 344 27.63 2.85 4.85
CA ASN A 344 28.32 1.69 4.31
C ASN A 344 27.39 0.47 4.26
N PHE A 345 26.50 0.46 3.25
CA PHE A 345 25.48 -0.56 3.11
C PHE A 345 26.06 -1.98 3.07
N GLU A 346 27.12 -2.20 2.29
CA GLU A 346 27.71 -3.53 2.10
C GLU A 346 28.27 -4.11 3.41
N LEU A 347 28.93 -3.27 4.24
CA LEU A 347 29.39 -3.67 5.57
C LEU A 347 28.21 -3.98 6.50
N ILE A 348 27.23 -3.08 6.56
CA ILE A 348 26.07 -3.22 7.44
C ILE A 348 25.27 -4.47 7.07
N ASN A 349 24.99 -4.67 5.77
CA ASN A 349 24.25 -5.83 5.27
C ASN A 349 24.99 -7.15 5.52
N SER A 350 26.31 -7.19 5.28
CA SER A 350 27.10 -8.38 5.55
C SER A 350 27.15 -8.72 7.05
N THR A 351 27.21 -7.69 7.91
CA THR A 351 27.28 -7.87 9.37
C THR A 351 25.94 -8.33 9.97
N LEU A 352 24.82 -7.73 9.53
CA LEU A 352 23.50 -7.94 10.16
C LEU A 352 22.65 -8.98 9.42
N ASN A 353 22.81 -9.12 8.10
CA ASN A 353 21.95 -9.93 7.24
C ASN A 353 22.72 -10.99 6.45
N GLY A 354 24.00 -11.22 6.77
CA GLY A 354 24.85 -12.16 6.01
C GLY A 354 25.07 -11.76 4.54
N GLY A 355 24.86 -10.50 4.18
CA GLY A 355 24.97 -9.99 2.81
C GLY A 355 23.79 -10.37 1.89
N ALA A 356 22.73 -10.97 2.41
CA ALA A 356 21.70 -11.61 1.60
C ALA A 356 20.56 -10.69 1.16
N LEU A 357 20.45 -9.48 1.68
CA LEU A 357 19.36 -8.56 1.32
C LEU A 357 19.81 -7.55 0.25
N PRO A 358 19.04 -7.35 -0.82
CA PRO A 358 19.30 -6.29 -1.78
C PRO A 358 19.04 -4.91 -1.17
N ARG A 359 19.77 -3.89 -1.63
CA ARG A 359 19.54 -2.50 -1.26
C ARG A 359 18.36 -1.92 -2.03
N ILE A 360 17.53 -1.12 -1.38
CA ILE A 360 16.49 -0.33 -2.04
C ILE A 360 17.16 0.71 -2.93
N ALA A 361 17.07 0.54 -4.24
CA ALA A 361 17.67 1.44 -5.25
C ALA A 361 16.65 2.42 -5.83
N SER A 362 15.36 2.18 -5.63
CA SER A 362 14.21 2.95 -6.08
C SER A 362 13.04 2.66 -5.13
N TYR A 363 12.09 3.57 -5.03
CA TYR A 363 10.89 3.37 -4.19
C TYR A 363 10.02 2.20 -4.67
N TYR A 364 10.16 1.81 -5.95
CA TYR A 364 9.45 0.68 -6.56
C TYR A 364 10.36 -0.50 -6.91
N SER A 365 11.59 -0.58 -6.33
CA SER A 365 12.47 -1.75 -6.51
C SER A 365 11.70 -3.06 -6.34
N ASN A 366 12.16 -4.14 -6.97
CA ASN A 366 11.51 -5.46 -6.99
C ASN A 366 10.17 -5.53 -7.74
N SER A 367 9.75 -4.51 -8.44
CA SER A 367 8.44 -4.50 -9.09
C SER A 367 8.47 -4.00 -10.54
N GLN A 368 7.39 -4.28 -11.26
CA GLN A 368 7.20 -3.81 -12.65
C GLN A 368 7.05 -2.28 -12.77
N LEU A 369 6.86 -1.57 -11.67
CA LEU A 369 6.80 -0.10 -11.65
C LEU A 369 8.18 0.54 -11.49
N SER A 370 9.21 -0.24 -11.11
CA SER A 370 10.58 0.25 -11.05
C SER A 370 11.06 0.71 -12.42
N GLY A 371 11.54 1.94 -12.49
CA GLY A 371 12.21 2.47 -13.66
C GLY A 371 13.72 2.18 -13.64
N ASP A 372 14.39 2.47 -14.75
CA ASP A 372 15.86 2.48 -14.82
C ASP A 372 16.38 3.78 -14.19
N MET A 373 16.75 3.72 -12.92
CA MET A 373 17.23 4.90 -12.17
C MET A 373 18.66 5.30 -12.54
N ALA A 374 19.49 4.36 -12.97
CA ALA A 374 20.93 4.57 -13.20
C ALA A 374 21.25 5.25 -14.53
N ASN A 375 20.41 5.06 -15.54
CA ASN A 375 20.60 5.63 -16.88
C ASN A 375 19.78 6.90 -17.08
N PRO A 376 20.11 7.74 -18.09
CA PRO A 376 19.33 8.93 -18.40
C PRO A 376 17.85 8.65 -18.63
N ALA A 377 16.99 9.56 -18.19
CA ALA A 377 15.57 9.51 -18.48
C ALA A 377 15.32 9.58 -20.01
N SER A 378 14.34 8.85 -20.49
CA SER A 378 14.01 8.81 -21.93
C SER A 378 12.50 8.76 -22.16
N GLY A 379 12.09 8.98 -23.42
CA GLY A 379 10.68 8.91 -23.83
C GLY A 379 9.77 9.77 -22.96
N ARG A 380 8.61 9.24 -22.60
CA ARG A 380 7.59 9.98 -21.86
C ARG A 380 8.05 10.41 -20.46
N VAL A 381 8.88 9.63 -19.79
CA VAL A 381 9.46 10.00 -18.48
C VAL A 381 10.29 11.29 -18.60
N LEU A 382 11.12 11.41 -19.64
CA LEU A 382 11.91 12.61 -19.89
C LEU A 382 11.00 13.82 -20.20
N GLU A 383 9.99 13.63 -21.02
CA GLU A 383 9.03 14.68 -21.36
C GLU A 383 8.31 15.24 -20.13
N LEU A 384 7.89 14.37 -19.21
CA LEU A 384 7.24 14.75 -17.96
C LEU A 384 8.17 15.53 -17.01
N LEU A 385 9.47 15.20 -16.98
CA LEU A 385 10.46 15.82 -16.11
C LEU A 385 11.01 17.14 -16.68
N THR A 386 11.08 17.29 -18.01
CA THR A 386 11.70 18.44 -18.70
C THR A 386 11.18 19.81 -18.24
N PRO A 387 9.86 20.02 -18.00
CA PRO A 387 9.35 21.31 -17.52
C PRO A 387 9.94 21.76 -16.18
N PHE A 388 10.48 20.85 -15.40
CA PHE A 388 11.00 21.08 -14.05
C PHE A 388 12.53 21.01 -13.99
N ALA A 389 13.23 20.86 -15.12
CA ALA A 389 14.66 20.55 -15.19
C ALA A 389 15.57 21.48 -14.35
N ALA A 390 15.19 22.77 -14.22
CA ALA A 390 15.96 23.75 -13.45
C ALA A 390 15.92 23.51 -11.93
N ASP A 391 14.83 22.89 -11.43
CA ASP A 391 14.57 22.71 -10.00
C ASP A 391 14.74 21.25 -9.55
N LEU A 392 15.03 20.35 -10.50
CA LEU A 392 15.20 18.93 -10.20
C LEU A 392 16.52 18.65 -9.46
N PRO A 393 16.53 17.73 -8.49
CA PRO A 393 17.76 17.24 -7.90
C PRO A 393 18.71 16.67 -8.98
N PRO A 394 20.02 16.93 -8.89
CA PRO A 394 21.00 16.37 -9.84
C PRO A 394 20.90 14.85 -9.93
N GLY A 395 20.95 14.32 -11.15
CA GLY A 395 20.79 12.90 -11.44
C GLY A 395 19.33 12.49 -11.73
N THR A 396 18.35 13.36 -11.56
CA THR A 396 16.95 13.01 -11.89
C THR A 396 16.77 12.72 -13.38
N ILE A 397 17.37 13.54 -14.24
CA ILE A 397 17.31 13.35 -15.71
C ILE A 397 18.49 12.49 -16.17
N GLU A 398 19.70 12.78 -15.71
CA GLU A 398 20.95 12.13 -16.16
C GLU A 398 21.08 10.68 -15.68
N GLY A 399 20.37 10.29 -14.66
CA GLY A 399 20.47 9.03 -13.95
C GLY A 399 21.18 9.18 -12.59
N TYR A 400 20.69 8.45 -11.61
CA TYR A 400 21.25 8.38 -10.27
C TYR A 400 21.31 6.94 -9.78
N ALA A 401 22.51 6.50 -9.46
CA ALA A 401 22.74 5.21 -8.83
C ALA A 401 23.27 5.42 -7.41
N LEU A 402 22.75 4.66 -6.47
CA LEU A 402 23.25 4.68 -5.08
C LEU A 402 24.73 4.30 -5.02
N PRO A 403 25.52 4.95 -4.13
CA PRO A 403 26.93 4.60 -3.95
C PRO A 403 27.08 3.18 -3.43
N VAL A 404 28.02 2.45 -4.00
CA VAL A 404 28.44 1.12 -3.58
C VAL A 404 29.78 1.24 -2.85
N SER A 405 29.93 0.60 -1.69
CA SER A 405 31.17 0.56 -0.92
C SER A 405 31.98 -0.70 -1.25
N ASP A 406 33.21 -0.75 -0.76
CA ASP A 406 34.05 -1.96 -0.81
C ASP A 406 33.81 -2.93 0.36
N GLY A 407 32.84 -2.63 1.22
CA GLY A 407 32.52 -3.40 2.41
C GLY A 407 33.54 -3.26 3.56
N SER A 408 34.63 -2.51 3.36
CA SER A 408 35.54 -2.23 4.45
C SER A 408 35.02 -1.15 5.39
N GLU A 409 35.35 -1.23 6.68
CA GLU A 409 34.99 -0.17 7.64
C GLU A 409 35.48 1.21 7.22
N ALA A 410 36.57 1.28 6.48
CA ALA A 410 37.17 2.54 6.07
C ALA A 410 36.40 3.27 4.98
N ASN A 411 35.70 2.57 4.09
CA ASN A 411 34.88 3.10 2.98
C ASN A 411 35.51 4.33 2.27
N ARG A 412 36.86 4.28 2.05
CA ARG A 412 37.67 5.45 1.71
C ARG A 412 37.24 6.18 0.44
N LYS A 413 36.76 5.43 -0.56
CA LYS A 413 36.33 6.01 -1.84
C LYS A 413 35.14 6.92 -1.64
N ASN A 414 34.09 6.42 -1.00
CA ASN A 414 32.86 7.15 -0.79
C ASN A 414 33.03 8.28 0.21
N LEU A 415 33.79 8.08 1.31
CA LEU A 415 34.07 9.13 2.27
C LEU A 415 34.87 10.29 1.67
N ARG A 416 35.77 10.04 0.70
CA ARG A 416 36.47 11.12 0.00
C ARG A 416 35.53 11.99 -0.83
N VAL A 417 34.55 11.37 -1.53
CA VAL A 417 33.52 12.11 -2.27
C VAL A 417 32.62 12.89 -1.31
N ALA A 418 32.25 12.28 -0.18
CA ALA A 418 31.46 12.93 0.86
C ALA A 418 32.15 14.20 1.40
N VAL A 419 33.46 14.14 1.68
CA VAL A 419 34.26 15.32 2.11
C VAL A 419 34.21 16.43 1.07
N SER A 420 34.36 16.12 -0.23
CA SER A 420 34.30 17.13 -1.29
C SER A 420 32.92 17.81 -1.34
N LEU A 421 31.85 17.03 -1.30
CA LEU A 421 30.47 17.56 -1.31
C LEU A 421 30.17 18.44 -0.07
N LEU A 422 30.68 18.05 1.09
CA LEU A 422 30.53 18.82 2.32
C LEU A 422 31.31 20.14 2.26
N ASP A 423 32.56 20.14 1.71
CA ASP A 423 33.32 21.38 1.49
C ASP A 423 32.61 22.32 0.50
N GLU A 424 32.09 21.79 -0.61
CA GLU A 424 31.27 22.54 -1.57
C GLU A 424 29.97 23.09 -0.95
N ALA A 425 29.43 22.42 0.06
CA ALA A 425 28.26 22.85 0.83
C ALA A 425 28.60 23.83 1.95
N GLY A 426 29.90 24.22 2.10
CA GLY A 426 30.37 25.18 3.08
C GLY A 426 30.80 24.61 4.43
N TRP A 427 30.95 23.28 4.54
CA TRP A 427 31.38 22.59 5.74
C TRP A 427 32.88 22.25 5.67
N ARG A 428 33.63 22.50 6.74
CA ARG A 428 35.10 22.25 6.76
C ARG A 428 35.53 21.58 8.05
N VAL A 429 36.54 20.74 7.95
CA VAL A 429 37.12 20.11 9.15
C VAL A 429 38.06 21.09 9.83
N GLN A 430 37.82 21.39 11.11
CA GLN A 430 38.68 22.15 12.03
C GLN A 430 38.88 21.34 13.31
N ASP A 431 40.12 21.09 13.68
CA ASP A 431 40.48 20.32 14.88
C ASP A 431 39.75 18.96 15.00
N GLY A 432 39.59 18.29 13.84
CA GLY A 432 38.94 16.98 13.77
C GLY A 432 37.39 17.00 13.78
N ARG A 433 36.77 18.19 13.81
CA ARG A 433 35.31 18.38 13.77
C ARG A 433 34.90 19.05 12.47
N LEU A 434 33.79 18.63 11.91
CA LEU A 434 33.18 19.28 10.75
C LEU A 434 32.37 20.49 11.24
N VAL A 435 32.68 21.68 10.73
CA VAL A 435 32.05 22.94 11.16
C VAL A 435 31.61 23.78 9.95
N ASP A 436 30.62 24.63 10.16
CA ASP A 436 30.21 25.64 9.18
C ASP A 436 31.14 26.87 9.16
N ALA A 437 30.81 27.87 8.34
CA ALA A 437 31.59 29.10 8.24
C ALA A 437 31.62 29.93 9.55
N ALA A 438 30.67 29.75 10.46
CA ALA A 438 30.61 30.39 11.78
C ALA A 438 31.34 29.58 12.86
N GLY A 439 31.87 28.40 12.54
CA GLY A 439 32.52 27.49 13.48
C GLY A 439 31.52 26.60 14.27
N ALA A 440 30.24 26.58 13.91
CA ALA A 440 29.27 25.71 14.53
C ALA A 440 29.44 24.25 14.05
N PRO A 441 29.44 23.25 14.96
CA PRO A 441 29.69 21.87 14.59
C PRO A 441 28.52 21.28 13.79
N PHE A 442 28.83 20.38 12.86
CA PHE A 442 27.84 19.54 12.21
C PHE A 442 27.38 18.47 13.20
N ALA A 443 26.30 18.74 13.88
CA ALA A 443 25.77 17.86 14.92
C ALA A 443 24.28 17.57 14.70
N PHE A 444 23.88 16.31 14.87
CA PHE A 444 22.46 15.92 14.74
C PHE A 444 22.14 14.64 15.51
N GLU A 445 20.85 14.38 15.63
CA GLU A 445 20.32 13.22 16.33
C GLU A 445 19.63 12.25 15.35
N ILE A 446 19.91 10.96 15.50
CA ILE A 446 19.15 9.87 14.87
C ILE A 446 18.15 9.37 15.91
N LEU A 447 16.87 9.72 15.72
CA LEU A 447 15.78 9.31 16.61
C LEU A 447 15.30 7.90 16.24
N LEU A 448 15.31 6.97 17.21
CA LEU A 448 14.84 5.59 17.05
C LEU A 448 13.90 5.20 18.20
N GLN A 449 13.03 4.24 17.93
CA GLN A 449 12.18 3.64 18.95
C GLN A 449 12.95 2.55 19.71
N ASN A 450 12.75 2.45 21.02
CA ASN A 450 13.27 1.34 21.82
C ASN A 450 12.78 -0.01 21.27
N GLY A 451 13.64 -1.03 21.29
CA GLY A 451 13.34 -2.36 20.76
C GLY A 451 13.54 -2.54 19.25
N SER A 452 14.05 -1.50 18.55
CA SER A 452 14.43 -1.58 17.14
C SER A 452 15.89 -2.04 17.00
N ASP A 453 16.25 -3.20 17.55
CA ASP A 453 17.65 -3.63 17.76
C ASP A 453 18.47 -3.69 16.47
N ASP A 454 17.93 -4.23 15.37
CA ASP A 454 18.62 -4.32 14.08
C ASP A 454 18.91 -2.91 13.50
N LEU A 455 17.97 -1.97 13.66
CA LEU A 455 18.16 -0.57 13.23
C LEU A 455 19.15 0.19 14.10
N ILE A 456 19.13 -0.07 15.41
CA ILE A 456 20.08 0.51 16.35
C ILE A 456 21.49 0.00 16.03
N ALA A 457 21.63 -1.29 15.70
CA ALA A 457 22.90 -1.87 15.28
C ALA A 457 23.42 -1.25 13.96
N ALA A 458 22.54 -1.09 12.96
CA ALA A 458 22.87 -0.41 11.70
C ALA A 458 23.27 1.06 11.93
N ALA A 459 22.52 1.79 12.77
CA ALA A 459 22.80 3.17 13.11
C ALA A 459 24.14 3.33 13.85
N ASN A 460 24.53 2.39 14.73
CA ASN A 460 25.83 2.41 15.39
C ASN A 460 27.00 2.31 14.41
N ILE A 461 26.92 1.41 13.41
CA ILE A 461 27.93 1.31 12.35
C ILE A 461 27.96 2.61 11.52
N TYR A 462 26.80 3.16 11.22
CA TYR A 462 26.65 4.41 10.48
C TYR A 462 27.28 5.60 11.22
N VAL A 463 27.00 5.77 12.52
CA VAL A 463 27.56 6.85 13.37
C VAL A 463 29.09 6.77 13.38
N GLN A 464 29.69 5.59 13.43
CA GLN A 464 31.16 5.44 13.34
C GLN A 464 31.70 5.96 12.00
N ALA A 465 31.01 5.74 10.88
CA ALA A 465 31.40 6.28 9.58
C ALA A 465 31.26 7.81 9.53
N LEU A 466 30.19 8.38 10.12
CA LEU A 466 29.98 9.82 10.22
C LEU A 466 31.04 10.51 11.08
N THR A 467 31.44 9.87 12.19
CA THR A 467 32.52 10.37 13.05
C THR A 467 33.87 10.52 12.28
N ARG A 468 34.15 9.65 11.31
CA ARG A 468 35.33 9.77 10.44
C ARG A 468 35.31 11.00 9.54
N LEU A 469 34.12 11.56 9.26
CA LEU A 469 33.94 12.84 8.56
C LEU A 469 34.00 14.05 9.51
N GLY A 470 34.18 13.84 10.81
CA GLY A 470 34.11 14.89 11.83
C GLY A 470 32.70 15.31 12.20
N ILE A 471 31.69 14.52 11.83
CA ILE A 471 30.26 14.77 12.14
C ILE A 471 29.93 14.21 13.51
N GLU A 472 29.22 14.99 14.34
CA GLU A 472 28.75 14.62 15.67
C GLU A 472 27.33 14.08 15.61
N ALA A 473 27.15 12.84 15.13
CA ALA A 473 25.88 12.17 15.15
C ALA A 473 25.69 11.37 16.45
N ARG A 474 24.49 11.45 17.04
CA ARG A 474 24.12 10.66 18.22
C ARG A 474 22.82 9.89 17.97
N ILE A 475 22.71 8.70 18.55
CA ILE A 475 21.47 7.92 18.55
C ILE A 475 20.68 8.28 19.82
N ALA A 476 19.42 8.64 19.63
CA ALA A 476 18.47 8.83 20.74
C ALA A 476 17.36 7.79 20.62
N THR A 477 17.31 6.87 21.57
CA THR A 477 16.24 5.89 21.69
C THR A 477 15.20 6.35 22.69
N VAL A 478 13.92 6.26 22.32
CA VAL A 478 12.80 6.67 23.17
C VAL A 478 11.70 5.59 23.11
N ASP A 479 10.79 5.62 24.10
CA ASP A 479 9.62 4.74 24.07
C ASP A 479 8.67 5.04 22.89
N ALA A 480 7.72 4.14 22.62
CA ALA A 480 6.82 4.23 21.49
C ALA A 480 5.94 5.49 21.50
N ALA A 481 5.49 5.95 22.67
CA ALA A 481 4.63 7.12 22.79
C ALA A 481 5.41 8.41 22.49
N MET A 482 6.59 8.54 23.07
CA MET A 482 7.50 9.67 22.83
C MET A 482 8.00 9.67 21.36
N TYR A 483 8.32 8.49 20.80
CA TYR A 483 8.69 8.36 19.40
C TYR A 483 7.58 8.87 18.49
N LYS A 484 6.35 8.37 18.69
CA LYS A 484 5.17 8.78 17.91
C LYS A 484 4.94 10.29 18.01
N GLN A 485 5.03 10.87 19.21
CA GLN A 485 4.86 12.31 19.40
C GLN A 485 5.92 13.11 18.65
N ARG A 486 7.19 12.78 18.82
CA ARG A 486 8.29 13.51 18.17
C ARG A 486 8.22 13.44 16.64
N VAL A 487 7.86 12.27 16.09
CA VAL A 487 7.68 12.08 14.64
C VAL A 487 6.45 12.86 14.14
N THR A 488 5.34 12.86 14.89
CA THR A 488 4.14 13.62 14.57
C THR A 488 4.43 15.14 14.49
N ASP A 489 5.24 15.65 15.41
CA ASP A 489 5.59 17.08 15.49
C ASP A 489 6.81 17.46 14.63
N PHE A 490 7.35 16.50 13.84
CA PHE A 490 8.60 16.64 13.10
C PHE A 490 9.81 17.08 13.95
N ASN A 491 9.79 16.74 15.23
CA ASN A 491 10.85 17.06 16.20
C ASN A 491 11.96 15.99 16.18
N PHE A 492 12.64 15.89 15.05
CA PHE A 492 13.81 15.04 14.82
C PHE A 492 14.70 15.67 13.73
N ASP A 493 15.96 15.27 13.69
CA ASP A 493 16.86 15.62 12.59
C ASP A 493 16.88 14.49 11.55
N MET A 494 17.11 13.26 11.99
CA MET A 494 17.04 12.04 11.20
C MET A 494 16.25 10.98 11.98
N THR A 495 15.43 10.17 11.30
CA THR A 495 14.67 9.11 11.95
C THR A 495 14.47 7.92 11.01
N HIS A 496 14.16 6.75 11.58
CA HIS A 496 13.72 5.59 10.79
C HIS A 496 12.40 5.89 10.09
N TYR A 497 12.32 5.53 8.84
CA TYR A 497 11.15 5.72 7.99
C TYR A 497 10.86 4.47 7.18
N VAL A 498 9.64 3.99 7.28
CA VAL A 498 9.12 2.89 6.46
C VAL A 498 7.88 3.35 5.72
N ARG A 499 7.86 3.11 4.43
CA ARG A 499 6.67 3.28 3.61
C ARG A 499 6.54 2.13 2.62
N SER A 500 5.65 1.20 2.95
CA SER A 500 5.26 0.17 2.00
C SER A 500 4.47 0.79 0.86
N LEU A 501 4.78 0.38 -0.36
CA LEU A 501 4.08 0.80 -1.57
C LEU A 501 3.40 -0.41 -2.22
N SER A 502 2.44 -0.12 -3.10
CA SER A 502 1.69 -1.13 -3.84
C SER A 502 2.00 -1.04 -5.34
N LEU A 503 1.51 -2.01 -6.10
CA LEU A 503 1.50 -1.96 -7.58
C LEU A 503 0.39 -1.06 -8.13
N SER A 504 -0.38 -0.44 -7.24
CA SER A 504 -1.46 0.49 -7.57
C SER A 504 -1.32 1.79 -6.75
N PRO A 505 -0.19 2.54 -6.90
CA PRO A 505 -0.06 3.83 -6.24
C PRO A 505 -1.12 4.82 -6.74
N GLY A 506 -1.85 5.42 -5.80
CA GLY A 506 -2.99 6.29 -6.07
C GLY A 506 -3.00 7.54 -5.16
N ASN A 507 -4.16 7.88 -4.63
CA ASN A 507 -4.39 9.07 -3.81
C ASN A 507 -3.50 9.16 -2.56
N GLU A 508 -3.02 8.05 -2.02
CA GLU A 508 -2.12 8.04 -0.87
C GLU A 508 -0.76 8.69 -1.15
N GLN A 509 -0.35 8.79 -2.42
CA GLN A 509 0.90 9.44 -2.80
C GLN A 509 0.91 10.94 -2.44
N VAL A 510 -0.25 11.60 -2.49
CA VAL A 510 -0.40 12.99 -2.01
C VAL A 510 -0.01 13.10 -0.54
N LEU A 511 -0.48 12.15 0.29
CA LEU A 511 -0.20 12.14 1.73
C LEU A 511 1.26 11.83 2.06
N TYR A 512 1.95 11.07 1.19
CA TYR A 512 3.33 10.64 1.42
C TYR A 512 4.36 11.64 0.95
N TRP A 513 4.11 12.30 -0.19
CA TRP A 513 5.11 13.09 -0.91
C TRP A 513 4.65 14.50 -1.30
N GLY A 514 3.34 14.81 -1.24
CA GLY A 514 2.79 16.08 -1.67
C GLY A 514 3.34 17.26 -0.87
N ALA A 515 3.60 18.38 -1.54
CA ALA A 515 4.16 19.59 -0.94
C ALA A 515 3.22 20.19 0.14
N ALA A 516 1.90 20.07 -0.05
CA ALA A 516 0.91 20.53 0.93
C ALA A 516 1.06 19.85 2.29
N GLU A 517 1.51 18.57 2.30
CA GLU A 517 1.71 17.77 3.50
C GLU A 517 3.07 18.02 4.18
N ALA A 518 3.97 18.72 3.52
CA ALA A 518 5.34 18.93 4.01
C ALA A 518 5.42 19.60 5.38
N SER A 519 4.43 20.43 5.75
CA SER A 519 4.42 21.18 7.02
C SER A 519 3.23 20.85 7.92
N VAL A 520 2.44 19.83 7.59
CA VAL A 520 1.25 19.43 8.37
C VAL A 520 1.66 18.45 9.45
N PRO A 521 1.59 18.79 10.75
CA PRO A 521 1.91 17.86 11.83
C PRO A 521 1.08 16.59 11.74
N GLY A 522 1.73 15.43 11.93
CA GLY A 522 1.08 14.14 11.79
C GLY A 522 0.91 13.64 10.36
N SER A 523 1.31 14.42 9.35
CA SER A 523 1.35 13.95 7.97
C SER A 523 2.39 12.83 7.79
N ARG A 524 2.29 12.13 6.69
CA ARG A 524 3.20 11.02 6.35
C ARG A 524 4.42 11.46 5.55
N ASN A 525 4.51 12.73 5.19
CA ASN A 525 5.66 13.34 4.52
C ASN A 525 6.76 13.66 5.54
N LEU A 526 7.37 12.63 6.12
CA LEU A 526 8.35 12.80 7.21
C LEU A 526 9.61 13.54 6.78
N ALA A 527 10.06 13.35 5.55
CA ALA A 527 11.24 14.03 5.04
C ALA A 527 11.03 15.52 4.77
N GLY A 528 9.80 16.01 4.65
CA GLY A 528 9.51 17.40 4.33
C GLY A 528 9.67 17.71 2.83
N ILE A 529 9.30 16.76 1.98
CA ILE A 529 9.38 16.92 0.53
C ILE A 529 8.40 18.01 0.10
N ALA A 530 8.91 19.02 -0.61
CA ALA A 530 8.11 20.10 -1.19
C ALA A 530 8.66 20.39 -2.60
N SER A 531 8.16 19.67 -3.60
CA SER A 531 8.66 19.71 -4.97
C SER A 531 7.50 19.83 -5.95
N PRO A 532 7.45 20.89 -6.78
CA PRO A 532 6.45 21.03 -7.83
C PRO A 532 6.44 19.86 -8.82
N ALA A 533 7.60 19.26 -9.09
CA ALA A 533 7.71 18.10 -9.95
C ALA A 533 7.00 16.87 -9.33
N VAL A 534 7.16 16.66 -8.02
CA VAL A 534 6.46 15.58 -7.29
C VAL A 534 4.95 15.77 -7.40
N ASP A 535 4.44 16.97 -7.10
CA ASP A 535 3.00 17.27 -7.17
C ASP A 535 2.45 17.09 -8.58
N ALA A 536 3.20 17.49 -9.61
CA ALA A 536 2.80 17.33 -11.00
C ALA A 536 2.73 15.84 -11.41
N MET A 537 3.71 15.02 -11.02
CA MET A 537 3.70 13.59 -11.32
C MET A 537 2.54 12.89 -10.62
N ILE A 538 2.28 13.21 -9.36
CA ILE A 538 1.12 12.69 -8.64
C ILE A 538 -0.18 13.09 -9.33
N THR A 539 -0.30 14.35 -9.75
CA THR A 539 -1.48 14.83 -10.47
C THR A 539 -1.69 14.07 -11.78
N THR A 540 -0.62 13.87 -12.56
CA THR A 540 -0.67 13.09 -13.80
C THR A 540 -1.12 11.67 -13.55
N MET A 541 -0.58 11.00 -12.51
CA MET A 541 -0.97 9.64 -12.12
C MET A 541 -2.47 9.53 -11.82
N LEU A 542 -3.04 10.51 -11.09
CA LEU A 542 -4.43 10.46 -10.64
C LEU A 542 -5.44 10.81 -11.73
N GLN A 543 -5.05 11.60 -12.73
CA GLN A 543 -5.94 12.09 -13.77
C GLN A 543 -5.92 11.29 -15.07
N THR A 544 -4.80 10.62 -15.38
CA THR A 544 -4.69 9.90 -16.66
C THR A 544 -5.61 8.69 -16.73
N ALA A 545 -6.15 8.43 -17.92
CA ALA A 545 -6.86 7.21 -18.26
C ALA A 545 -5.97 6.21 -19.05
N ASP A 546 -4.76 6.62 -19.40
CA ASP A 546 -3.79 5.83 -20.16
C ASP A 546 -2.83 5.11 -19.20
N PRO A 547 -2.75 3.76 -19.23
CA PRO A 547 -1.87 2.99 -18.37
C PRO A 547 -0.37 3.25 -18.63
N ASP A 548 0.02 3.60 -19.86
CA ASP A 548 1.43 3.88 -20.18
C ASP A 548 1.83 5.26 -19.67
N GLU A 549 0.94 6.26 -19.77
CA GLU A 549 1.11 7.58 -19.14
C GLU A 549 1.19 7.46 -17.62
N TYR A 550 0.32 6.66 -17.02
CA TYR A 550 0.35 6.38 -15.59
C TYR A 550 1.70 5.79 -15.16
N ARG A 551 2.18 4.75 -15.87
CA ARG A 551 3.46 4.13 -15.58
C ARG A 551 4.62 5.11 -15.73
N ALA A 552 4.61 5.94 -16.77
CA ALA A 552 5.62 6.98 -16.97
C ALA A 552 5.62 8.01 -15.84
N ALA A 553 4.45 8.43 -15.35
CA ALA A 553 4.32 9.36 -14.23
C ALA A 553 4.83 8.75 -12.91
N VAL A 554 4.53 7.46 -12.64
CA VAL A 554 5.08 6.73 -11.48
C VAL A 554 6.60 6.67 -11.54
N GLN A 555 7.17 6.33 -12.71
CA GLN A 555 8.63 6.27 -12.89
C GLN A 555 9.29 7.64 -12.80
N ALA A 556 8.64 8.69 -13.31
CA ALA A 556 9.12 10.06 -13.16
C ALA A 556 9.10 10.51 -11.69
N LEU A 557 8.03 10.21 -10.95
CA LEU A 557 7.93 10.44 -9.51
C LEU A 557 9.06 9.74 -8.76
N ASP A 558 9.26 8.43 -9.03
CA ASP A 558 10.31 7.62 -8.42
C ASP A 558 11.71 8.21 -8.64
N ARG A 559 12.00 8.71 -9.86
CA ARG A 559 13.27 9.38 -10.17
C ARG A 559 13.47 10.64 -9.34
N VAL A 560 12.45 11.49 -9.20
CA VAL A 560 12.54 12.72 -8.40
C VAL A 560 12.77 12.38 -6.92
N LEU A 561 12.05 11.41 -6.39
CA LEU A 561 12.18 10.97 -4.99
C LEU A 561 13.56 10.35 -4.72
N THR A 562 14.02 9.47 -5.59
CA THR A 562 15.31 8.77 -5.46
C THR A 562 16.48 9.74 -5.61
N ALA A 563 16.48 10.58 -6.65
CA ALA A 563 17.50 11.60 -6.85
C ALA A 563 17.44 12.73 -5.82
N GLY A 564 16.31 12.90 -5.11
CA GLY A 564 16.17 13.84 -4.01
C GLY A 564 16.95 13.47 -2.75
N ARG A 565 17.36 12.21 -2.60
CA ARG A 565 18.16 11.70 -1.45
C ARG A 565 17.51 12.05 -0.10
N TYR A 566 16.19 11.99 -0.03
CA TYR A 566 15.45 12.32 1.19
C TYR A 566 15.60 11.28 2.28
N VAL A 567 15.91 10.05 1.89
CA VAL A 567 16.10 8.89 2.77
C VAL A 567 17.43 8.23 2.41
N VAL A 568 18.21 7.85 3.41
CA VAL A 568 19.34 6.92 3.24
C VAL A 568 18.74 5.51 3.20
N PRO A 569 18.59 4.88 2.03
CA PRO A 569 17.87 3.63 1.91
C PRO A 569 18.68 2.45 2.44
N ILE A 570 17.97 1.53 3.10
CA ILE A 570 18.52 0.27 3.56
C ILE A 570 18.11 -0.88 2.62
N TRP A 571 17.75 -2.01 3.15
CA TRP A 571 17.45 -3.25 2.41
C TRP A 571 15.96 -3.50 2.24
N TYR A 572 15.65 -4.47 1.39
CA TYR A 572 14.32 -5.08 1.31
C TYR A 572 14.47 -6.60 1.15
N SER A 573 13.38 -7.35 1.32
CA SER A 573 13.35 -8.78 0.97
C SER A 573 12.58 -8.97 -0.35
N ASP A 574 13.17 -9.76 -1.26
CA ASP A 574 12.57 -10.15 -2.55
C ASP A 574 11.80 -11.48 -2.46
N ARG A 575 11.77 -12.09 -1.27
CA ARG A 575 11.11 -13.37 -0.98
C ARG A 575 10.56 -13.44 0.42
N ALA A 576 9.52 -14.23 0.61
CA ALA A 576 9.05 -14.65 1.91
C ALA A 576 9.82 -15.92 2.33
N ARG A 577 10.36 -15.93 3.56
CA ARG A 577 10.98 -17.11 4.18
C ARG A 577 9.96 -17.70 5.13
N LEU A 578 9.28 -18.75 4.67
CA LEU A 578 8.18 -19.40 5.37
C LEU A 578 8.66 -20.69 6.02
N ALA A 579 8.53 -20.79 7.33
CA ALA A 579 8.59 -22.06 8.08
C ALA A 579 7.17 -22.43 8.51
N HIS A 580 6.72 -23.64 8.25
CA HIS A 580 5.33 -24.01 8.52
C HIS A 580 5.19 -25.48 8.88
N ASP A 581 4.12 -25.83 9.60
CA ASP A 581 3.70 -27.22 9.85
C ASP A 581 3.64 -27.99 8.52
N ALA A 582 4.16 -29.20 8.49
CA ALA A 582 4.24 -30.01 7.28
C ALA A 582 2.88 -30.37 6.68
N ARG A 583 1.81 -30.33 7.50
CA ARG A 583 0.42 -30.55 7.07
C ARG A 583 -0.19 -29.31 6.41
N LEU A 584 0.38 -28.13 6.66
CA LEU A 584 -0.09 -26.89 6.05
C LEU A 584 0.39 -26.82 4.60
N THR A 585 -0.54 -26.58 3.68
CA THR A 585 -0.29 -26.52 2.24
C THR A 585 -0.82 -25.21 1.69
N TYR A 586 -0.27 -24.78 0.56
CA TYR A 586 -0.62 -23.52 -0.10
C TYR A 586 -0.73 -23.71 -1.62
N PRO A 587 -1.39 -22.77 -2.34
CA PRO A 587 -1.56 -22.86 -3.79
C PRO A 587 -0.21 -22.93 -4.53
N ALA A 588 -0.14 -23.75 -5.57
CA ALA A 588 1.06 -23.84 -6.43
C ALA A 588 1.36 -22.52 -7.16
N ASN A 589 0.31 -21.79 -7.54
CA ASN A 589 0.43 -20.47 -8.15
C ASN A 589 0.35 -19.42 -7.05
N LEU A 590 1.47 -18.78 -6.76
CA LEU A 590 1.50 -17.65 -5.83
C LEU A 590 1.18 -16.36 -6.58
N PRO A 591 0.50 -15.41 -5.93
CA PRO A 591 0.23 -14.12 -6.55
C PRO A 591 1.51 -13.30 -6.69
N ILE A 592 1.46 -12.25 -7.49
CA ILE A 592 2.57 -11.30 -7.69
C ILE A 592 3.08 -10.72 -6.34
N TYR A 593 2.21 -10.59 -5.36
CA TYR A 593 2.58 -10.16 -4.01
C TYR A 593 3.21 -11.27 -3.15
N GLY A 594 3.20 -12.54 -3.60
CA GLY A 594 3.71 -13.68 -2.84
C GLY A 594 2.96 -13.95 -1.54
N VAL A 595 3.62 -14.56 -0.57
CA VAL A 595 3.04 -14.91 0.73
C VAL A 595 3.15 -13.74 1.71
N PHE A 596 2.04 -13.42 2.37
CA PHE A 596 1.89 -12.40 3.41
C PHE A 596 0.69 -12.73 4.33
N PRO A 597 0.50 -12.06 5.48
CA PRO A 597 -0.53 -12.42 6.46
C PRO A 597 -1.95 -12.61 5.90
N GLY A 598 -2.45 -11.70 5.08
CA GLY A 598 -3.78 -11.83 4.47
C GLY A 598 -3.86 -13.03 3.51
N PHE A 599 -2.79 -13.32 2.78
CA PHE A 599 -2.78 -14.40 1.81
C PHE A 599 -2.87 -15.79 2.45
N TYR A 600 -2.09 -16.07 3.50
CA TYR A 600 -2.12 -17.41 4.11
C TYR A 600 -3.41 -17.68 4.90
N THR A 601 -4.03 -16.68 5.51
CA THR A 601 -5.32 -16.84 6.19
C THR A 601 -6.47 -17.15 5.23
N GLU A 602 -6.36 -16.68 3.99
CA GLU A 602 -7.39 -16.86 2.98
C GLU A 602 -7.21 -18.13 2.15
N THR A 603 -5.96 -18.43 1.74
CA THR A 603 -5.70 -19.41 0.67
C THR A 603 -5.10 -20.73 1.11
N PHE A 604 -4.45 -20.80 2.29
CA PHE A 604 -3.82 -22.03 2.77
C PHE A 604 -4.88 -23.01 3.27
N TRP A 605 -4.50 -24.29 3.37
CA TRP A 605 -5.34 -25.37 3.90
C TRP A 605 -4.51 -26.41 4.64
N VAL A 606 -5.17 -27.29 5.40
CA VAL A 606 -4.55 -28.44 6.05
C VAL A 606 -4.78 -29.67 5.18
N GLU A 607 -3.71 -30.42 4.87
CA GLU A 607 -3.81 -31.78 4.33
C GLU A 607 -3.79 -32.78 5.49
N GLU A 608 -4.74 -33.76 5.48
CA GLU A 608 -4.83 -34.84 6.46
C GLU A 608 -3.72 -35.87 6.32
#